data_5a15a691799544cc5e5500262c6a68a7
#
_entry.id   5a15a691799544cc5e5500262c6a68a7
#
_cell.length_a   1.000
_cell.length_b   1.000
_cell.length_c   1.000
_cell.angle_alpha   90.00
_cell.angle_beta   90.00
_cell.angle_gamma   90.00
#
_symmetry.space_group_name_H-M   'P 1'
#
loop_
_entity.id
_entity.type
_entity.pdbx_description
1 polymer ?
#
loop_
_entity_poly.entity_id
_entity_poly.type
_entity_poly.pdbx_seq_one_letter_code
_entity_poly.pdbx_strand_id
1 'polypeptide(L)'
;MNRIIILGNLTKDPVKKVLENKDDCSVVNFIVAVNRPKVGDKKQETDYFPVVAWRGLADTCAKYLKKGSKVLISGSMQMRNYDAADGTHRYMAELIADEIQFLSPAGKPEELSTVENAKGAKNG
;
A
#
# COMPACT_ATOMS: atom_id res chain seq x y z
N MET A 1 -17.69 10.90 -3.38
CA MET A 1 -17.09 9.66 -2.83
C MET A 1 -15.81 9.35 -3.57
N ASN A 2 -14.80 8.96 -2.82
CA ASN A 2 -13.49 8.69 -3.40
C ASN A 2 -12.96 7.41 -2.76
N ARG A 3 -13.04 6.32 -3.49
CA ARG A 3 -12.69 5.02 -2.95
C ARG A 3 -11.98 4.19 -4.00
N ILE A 4 -10.90 3.53 -3.60
CA ILE A 4 -10.17 2.65 -4.49
C ILE A 4 -9.78 1.39 -3.75
N ILE A 5 -9.81 0.27 -4.45
CA ILE A 5 -9.40 -1.02 -3.91
C ILE A 5 -8.45 -1.63 -4.91
N ILE A 6 -7.28 -2.04 -4.45
CA ILE A 6 -6.30 -2.68 -5.34
C ILE A 6 -5.77 -3.96 -4.70
N LEU A 7 -5.40 -4.88 -5.56
CA LEU A 7 -4.78 -6.14 -5.17
C LEU A 7 -3.47 -6.26 -5.94
N GLY A 8 -2.38 -6.39 -5.22
CA GLY A 8 -1.09 -6.48 -5.89
C GLY A 8 0.03 -6.83 -4.93
N ASN A 9 1.25 -6.63 -5.37
CA ASN A 9 2.43 -7.01 -4.62
C ASN A 9 3.34 -5.82 -4.39
N LEU A 10 3.95 -5.76 -3.22
CA LEU A 10 4.92 -4.71 -2.94
C LEU A 10 6.14 -4.86 -3.82
N THR A 11 6.63 -3.74 -4.34
CA THR A 11 7.81 -3.74 -5.18
C THR A 11 9.11 -3.61 -4.39
N LYS A 12 9.02 -3.08 -3.16
CA LYS A 12 10.15 -2.87 -2.26
C LYS A 12 9.67 -3.00 -0.84
N ASP A 13 10.61 -3.08 0.08
CA ASP A 13 10.26 -3.04 1.49
C ASP A 13 9.64 -1.70 1.84
N PRO A 14 8.65 -1.68 2.73
CA PRO A 14 8.05 -0.40 3.15
C PRO A 14 9.07 0.48 3.87
N VAL A 15 8.93 1.78 3.67
CA VAL A 15 9.80 2.76 4.34
C VAL A 15 8.97 3.46 5.42
N LYS A 16 9.33 3.23 6.67
CA LYS A 16 8.61 3.82 7.79
C LYS A 16 9.35 5.05 8.29
N LYS A 17 8.59 6.09 8.59
CA LYS A 17 9.10 7.31 9.21
C LYS A 17 8.25 7.64 10.40
N VAL A 18 8.89 8.19 11.42
CA VAL A 18 8.19 8.69 12.59
C VAL A 18 8.35 10.20 12.59
N LEU A 19 7.23 10.91 12.64
CA LEU A 19 7.27 12.38 12.60
C LEU A 19 7.57 12.90 14.00
N GLU A 20 8.68 13.63 14.10
CA GLU A 20 9.18 14.07 15.40
C GLU A 20 8.27 15.05 16.11
N ASN A 21 7.52 15.83 15.34
CA ASN A 21 6.70 16.89 15.93
C ASN A 21 5.33 16.42 16.41
N LYS A 22 5.06 15.13 16.28
CA LYS A 22 3.75 14.59 16.65
C LYS A 22 3.95 13.27 17.35
N ASP A 23 3.34 13.14 18.49
CA ASP A 23 3.44 11.92 19.26
C ASP A 23 2.83 10.76 18.49
N ASP A 24 3.57 9.67 18.42
CA ASP A 24 3.09 8.42 17.81
C ASP A 24 2.58 8.57 16.40
N CYS A 25 3.07 9.57 15.68
CA CYS A 25 2.66 9.74 14.31
C CYS A 25 3.68 9.09 13.38
N SER A 26 3.39 7.87 12.98
CA SER A 26 4.23 7.17 12.01
C SER A 26 3.54 7.14 10.67
N VAL A 27 4.33 7.08 9.62
CA VAL A 27 3.84 6.97 8.26
C VAL A 27 4.72 5.96 7.53
N VAL A 28 4.09 5.17 6.69
CA VAL A 28 4.83 4.22 5.88
C VAL A 28 4.47 4.45 4.41
N ASN A 29 5.47 4.35 3.57
CA ASN A 29 5.31 4.50 2.12
C ASN A 29 5.79 3.23 1.44
N PHE A 30 5.03 2.78 0.46
CA PHE A 30 5.45 1.67 -0.38
C PHE A 30 4.73 1.75 -1.71
N ILE A 31 5.18 0.95 -2.67
CA ILE A 31 4.60 0.93 -4.01
C ILE A 31 4.08 -0.47 -4.28
N VAL A 32 2.84 -0.55 -4.73
CA VAL A 32 2.19 -1.81 -5.06
C VAL A 32 2.07 -1.94 -6.57
N ALA A 33 2.53 -3.05 -7.08
CA ALA A 33 2.45 -3.36 -8.51
C ALA A 33 1.20 -4.18 -8.77
N VAL A 34 0.41 -3.71 -9.72
CA VAL A 34 -0.82 -4.38 -10.14
C VAL A 34 -0.72 -4.69 -11.62
N ASN A 35 -0.77 -5.95 -11.97
CA ASN A 35 -0.72 -6.34 -13.37
C ASN A 35 -2.08 -6.14 -14.02
N ARG A 36 -2.07 -5.54 -15.20
CA ARG A 36 -3.30 -5.43 -15.96
C ARG A 36 -3.66 -6.78 -16.55
N PRO A 37 -4.95 -7.03 -16.78
CA PRO A 37 -5.33 -8.27 -17.47
C PRO A 37 -4.64 -8.35 -18.81
N LYS A 38 -4.06 -9.51 -19.10
CA LYS A 38 -3.37 -9.72 -20.35
C LYS A 38 -4.40 -10.00 -21.44
N VAL A 39 -4.25 -9.35 -22.58
CA VAL A 39 -5.17 -9.52 -23.71
C VAL A 39 -4.41 -10.09 -24.90
N GLY A 40 -4.75 -11.32 -25.27
CA GLY A 40 -4.14 -11.95 -26.43
C GLY A 40 -2.63 -12.08 -26.28
N ASP A 41 -1.92 -11.73 -27.34
CA ASP A 41 -0.46 -11.83 -27.36
C ASP A 41 0.22 -10.56 -26.89
N LYS A 42 -0.54 -9.63 -26.36
CA LYS A 42 0.05 -8.36 -25.93
C LYS A 42 0.95 -8.57 -24.73
N LYS A 43 1.96 -7.72 -24.63
CA LYS A 43 2.88 -7.74 -23.52
C LYS A 43 2.17 -7.40 -22.23
N GLN A 44 2.55 -8.07 -21.15
CA GLN A 44 1.99 -7.79 -19.83
C GLN A 44 2.35 -6.38 -19.39
N GLU A 45 1.36 -5.61 -18.95
CA GLU A 45 1.58 -4.27 -18.43
C GLU A 45 1.29 -4.24 -16.96
N THR A 46 2.02 -3.40 -16.25
CA THR A 46 1.92 -3.29 -14.81
C THR A 46 1.76 -1.84 -14.41
N ASP A 47 0.82 -1.58 -13.52
CA ASP A 47 0.64 -0.25 -12.94
C ASP A 47 1.24 -0.25 -11.55
N TYR A 48 1.84 0.88 -11.18
CA TYR A 48 2.49 1.04 -9.88
C TYR A 48 1.77 2.11 -9.10
N PHE A 49 1.28 1.73 -7.91
CA PHE A 49 0.49 2.62 -7.07
C PHE A 49 1.27 3.00 -5.82
N PRO A 50 1.61 4.28 -5.66
CA PRO A 50 2.19 4.73 -4.39
C PRO A 50 1.14 4.66 -3.30
N VAL A 51 1.49 4.05 -2.18
CA VAL A 51 0.57 3.85 -1.07
C VAL A 51 1.15 4.48 0.19
N VAL A 52 0.30 5.14 0.94
CA VAL A 52 0.67 5.76 2.20
C VAL A 52 -0.26 5.23 3.28
N ALA A 53 0.32 4.81 4.40
CA ALA A 53 -0.47 4.40 5.56
C ALA A 53 0.05 5.14 6.78
N TRP A 54 -0.86 5.43 7.72
CA TRP A 54 -0.55 6.26 8.88
C TRP A 54 -0.77 5.51 10.20
N ARG A 55 -0.01 5.90 11.22
CA ARG A 55 -0.21 5.49 12.62
C ARG A 55 -0.16 3.98 12.80
N GLY A 56 -1.17 3.40 13.44
CA GLY A 56 -1.18 1.98 13.72
C GLY A 56 -1.10 1.12 12.46
N LEU A 57 -1.75 1.55 11.40
CA LEU A 57 -1.68 0.82 10.13
C LEU A 57 -0.26 0.87 9.57
N ALA A 58 0.43 2.01 9.72
CA ALA A 58 1.82 2.13 9.30
C ALA A 58 2.72 1.17 10.07
N ASP A 59 2.51 1.08 11.37
CA ASP A 59 3.30 0.19 12.21
C ASP A 59 3.10 -1.26 11.81
N THR A 60 1.86 -1.63 11.54
CA THR A 60 1.55 -2.99 11.11
C THR A 60 2.19 -3.30 9.77
N CYS A 61 2.12 -2.36 8.83
CA CYS A 61 2.74 -2.55 7.52
C CYS A 61 4.25 -2.71 7.64
N ALA A 62 4.89 -1.87 8.45
CA ALA A 62 6.33 -1.93 8.61
C ALA A 62 6.77 -3.25 9.23
N LYS A 63 5.92 -3.80 10.10
CA LYS A 63 6.25 -5.04 10.80
C LYS A 63 6.08 -6.28 9.92
N TYR A 64 5.04 -6.30 9.11
CA TYR A 64 4.67 -7.54 8.41
C TYR A 64 4.91 -7.53 6.90
N LEU A 65 5.01 -6.37 6.28
CA LEU A 65 5.17 -6.31 4.84
C LEU A 65 6.63 -6.23 4.43
N LYS A 66 6.90 -6.79 3.27
CA LYS A 66 8.23 -6.72 2.69
C LYS A 66 8.09 -6.81 1.17
N LYS A 67 9.19 -6.62 0.47
CA LYS A 67 9.21 -6.75 -0.98
C LYS A 67 8.58 -8.08 -1.38
N GLY A 68 7.64 -8.03 -2.31
CA GLY A 68 6.97 -9.22 -2.81
C GLY A 68 5.71 -9.61 -2.08
N SER A 69 5.44 -9.00 -0.92
CA SER A 69 4.22 -9.32 -0.18
C SER A 69 2.98 -9.00 -1.01
N LYS A 70 1.98 -9.86 -0.92
CA LYS A 70 0.72 -9.67 -1.62
C LYS A 70 -0.29 -9.05 -0.67
N VAL A 71 -0.95 -8.00 -1.13
CA VAL A 71 -1.88 -7.24 -0.28
C VAL A 71 -3.12 -6.84 -1.05
N LEU A 72 -4.21 -6.72 -0.30
CA LEU A 72 -5.45 -6.10 -0.78
C LEU A 72 -5.61 -4.80 0.00
N ILE A 73 -5.63 -3.68 -0.68
CA ILE A 73 -5.65 -2.37 -0.05
C ILE A 73 -6.89 -1.61 -0.46
N SER A 74 -7.57 -1.01 0.51
CA SER A 74 -8.63 -0.09 0.21
C SER A 74 -8.34 1.25 0.86
N GLY A 75 -8.80 2.30 0.22
CA GLY A 75 -8.59 3.64 0.71
C GLY A 75 -9.10 4.66 -0.29
N SER A 76 -8.48 5.82 -0.29
CA SER A 76 -8.87 6.90 -1.19
C SER A 76 -7.66 7.40 -1.95
N MET A 77 -7.90 7.93 -3.14
CA MET A 77 -6.83 8.56 -3.91
C MET A 77 -6.76 10.03 -3.55
N GLN A 78 -5.56 10.51 -3.36
CA GLN A 78 -5.33 11.93 -3.14
C GLN A 78 -4.29 12.42 -4.15
N MET A 79 -4.49 13.64 -4.62
CA MET A 79 -3.52 14.27 -5.48
C MET A 79 -2.59 15.09 -4.63
N ARG A 80 -1.32 14.90 -4.82
CA ARG A 80 -0.31 15.63 -4.08
C ARG A 80 0.44 16.53 -5.05
N ASN A 81 0.58 17.79 -4.68
CA ASN A 81 1.34 18.77 -5.48
C ASN A 81 2.73 18.91 -4.90
N TYR A 82 3.70 19.01 -5.75
CA TYR A 82 5.06 19.27 -5.30
C TYR A 82 5.85 19.94 -6.42
N ASP A 83 6.92 20.61 -6.02
CA ASP A 83 7.81 21.26 -6.97
C ASP A 83 9.00 20.33 -7.20
N ALA A 84 9.22 19.98 -8.45
CA ALA A 84 10.32 19.12 -8.80
C ALA A 84 11.63 19.88 -8.75
N ALA A 85 12.75 19.16 -8.74
CA ALA A 85 14.07 19.77 -8.69
C ALA A 85 14.35 20.67 -9.88
N ASP A 86 13.68 20.43 -11.01
CA ASP A 86 13.85 21.25 -12.21
C ASP A 86 12.99 22.51 -12.19
N GLY A 87 12.27 22.77 -11.10
CA GLY A 87 11.44 23.95 -10.96
C GLY A 87 10.03 23.79 -11.47
N THR A 88 9.67 22.64 -12.03
CA THR A 88 8.32 22.45 -12.53
C THR A 88 7.39 22.04 -11.40
N HIS A 89 6.11 22.38 -11.56
CA HIS A 89 5.07 21.99 -10.62
C HIS A 89 4.48 20.66 -11.08
N ARG A 90 4.45 19.68 -10.19
CA ARG A 90 3.99 18.35 -10.54
C ARG A 90 2.92 17.85 -9.62
N TYR A 91 2.15 16.91 -10.13
CA TYR A 91 1.09 16.25 -9.39
C TYR A 91 1.40 14.77 -9.30
N MET A 92 1.06 14.19 -8.18
CA MET A 92 1.25 12.76 -7.98
C MET A 92 0.04 12.21 -7.25
N ALA A 93 -0.51 11.13 -7.76
CA ALA A 93 -1.64 10.47 -7.12
C ALA A 93 -1.09 9.47 -6.11
N GLU A 94 -1.66 9.48 -4.91
CA GLU A 94 -1.29 8.54 -3.85
C GLU A 94 -2.53 7.88 -3.30
N LEU A 95 -2.41 6.60 -3.00
CA LEU A 95 -3.49 5.88 -2.32
C LEU A 95 -3.27 5.98 -0.82
N ILE A 96 -4.17 6.64 -0.14
CA ILE A 96 -4.12 6.73 1.32
C ILE A 96 -4.91 5.55 1.85
N ALA A 97 -4.20 4.57 2.39
CA ALA A 97 -4.80 3.32 2.81
C ALA A 97 -5.56 3.50 4.12
N ASP A 98 -6.76 2.95 4.19
CA ASP A 98 -7.47 2.89 5.45
C ASP A 98 -7.68 1.44 5.89
N GLU A 99 -7.50 0.50 4.99
CA GLU A 99 -7.58 -0.92 5.33
C GLU A 99 -6.65 -1.71 4.44
N ILE A 100 -5.89 -2.62 5.03
CA ILE A 100 -4.97 -3.47 4.29
C ILE A 100 -5.14 -4.90 4.76
N GLN A 101 -5.39 -5.81 3.82
CA GLN A 101 -5.43 -7.22 4.13
C GLN A 101 -4.14 -7.86 3.64
N PHE A 102 -3.48 -8.55 4.51
CA PHE A 102 -2.23 -9.24 4.18
C PHE A 102 -2.58 -10.62 3.62
N LEU A 103 -2.41 -10.75 2.32
CA LEU A 103 -2.62 -12.02 1.66
C LEU A 103 -1.29 -12.72 1.70
N SER A 104 -1.21 -13.73 2.46
CA SER A 104 0.02 -14.32 2.87
C SER A 104 1.06 -14.47 1.79
N PRO A 105 2.30 -14.57 2.19
CA PRO A 105 3.33 -14.98 1.26
C PRO A 105 2.97 -16.30 0.62
N ALA A 106 3.55 -16.52 -0.52
CA ALA A 106 3.33 -17.75 -1.23
C ALA A 106 3.54 -18.96 -0.31
N GLY A 107 2.66 -19.90 -0.42
CA GLY A 107 2.79 -21.14 0.34
C GLY A 107 2.11 -21.12 1.69
N LYS A 108 1.46 -20.05 2.06
CA LYS A 108 0.83 -19.94 3.36
C LYS A 108 -0.60 -19.45 3.26
N PRO A 109 -1.46 -20.14 2.52
CA PRO A 109 -2.83 -19.65 2.33
C PRO A 109 -3.62 -19.54 3.62
N GLU A 110 -3.29 -20.31 4.61
CA GLU A 110 -4.01 -20.25 5.88
C GLU A 110 -3.78 -18.93 6.61
N GLU A 111 -2.80 -18.16 6.20
CA GLU A 111 -2.54 -16.87 6.83
C GLU A 111 -3.46 -15.79 6.31
N LEU A 112 -4.34 -16.13 5.46
CA LEU A 112 -5.24 -15.13 4.90
C LEU A 112 -6.22 -14.58 5.91
N SER A 113 -6.36 -15.18 6.95
CA SER A 113 -7.29 -14.67 7.93
C SER A 113 -6.87 -13.34 8.55
N THR A 114 -6.81 -13.37 8.89
CA THR A 114 -6.72 -12.42 9.63
C THR A 114 -6.47 -11.63 10.26
N VAL A 115 -6.69 -11.75 10.24
CA VAL A 115 -6.45 -10.93 10.61
C VAL A 115 -6.84 -10.36 10.92
N GLU A 116 -7.06 -10.70 11.17
CA GLU A 116 -7.23 -9.99 11.38
C GLU A 116 -7.49 -9.55 11.65
N ASN A 117 -7.95 -9.80 11.90
CA ASN A 117 -7.94 -9.07 12.19
C ASN A 117 -7.95 -8.81 12.47
N ALA A 118 -8.21 -9.29 12.80
CA ALA A 118 -7.94 -8.65 13.09
C ALA A 118 -8.28 -8.40 13.21
N LYS A 119 -8.61 -8.44 13.40
CA LYS A 119 -8.67 -7.89 13.59
C LYS A 119 -8.82 -7.87 13.41
N GLY A 120 -9.86 -8.30 13.51
CA GLY A 120 -9.62 -7.94 13.43
C GLY A 120 -9.94 -8.24 13.12
N ALA A 121 -10.24 -8.67 13.39
CA ALA A 121 -10.03 -8.54 13.19
C ALA A 121 -10.28 -8.69 12.89
N LYS A 122 -10.33 -8.74 12.87
CA LYS A 122 -10.12 -8.60 12.77
C LYS A 122 -9.96 -8.54 12.49
N ASN A 123 -10.35 -8.81 12.63
CA ASN A 123 -9.83 -8.57 12.40
C ASN A 123 -9.73 -8.56 12.29
N GLY A 124 -10.08 -9.29 12.64
CA GLY A 124 -9.31 -8.85 12.65
C GLY A 124 -9.22 -8.91 12.64
#